data_b534ec181dfbc69c8e0a629714ba5e88
#
_entry.id   b534ec181dfbc69c8e0a629714ba5e88
#
_cell.length_a   1.000
_cell.length_b   1.000
_cell.length_c   1.000
_cell.angle_alpha   90.00
_cell.angle_beta   90.00
_cell.angle_gamma   90.00
#
_symmetry.space_group_name_H-M   'P 1'
#
loop_
_entity.id
_entity.type
_entity.pdbx_description
1 polymer ?
#
loop_
_entity_poly.entity_id
_entity_poly.type
_entity_poly.pdbx_seq_one_letter_code
_entity_poly.pdbx_strand_id
1 'polypeptide(L)'
;MADIPSAQGATVSFNGTALGGLIGFDESYAAASPTDTTGASATIVGSGGNTRVIRQVEITMIEPGSISFRCWGNPPFGRADIGLSATLAFTIGGVATSWPAQLASVQRVGSAGELIQGSYQFQFTG
;
A
#
# COMPACT_ATOMS: atom_id res chain seq x y z
N MET A 1 -3.93 22.19 -20.61
CA MET A 1 -4.08 21.87 -19.16
C MET A 1 -3.75 20.41 -18.95
N ALA A 2 -2.91 20.10 -17.97
CA ALA A 2 -2.62 18.71 -17.64
C ALA A 2 -3.84 18.07 -16.93
N ASP A 3 -4.19 16.86 -17.33
CA ASP A 3 -5.27 16.14 -16.69
C ASP A 3 -4.84 15.64 -15.31
N ILE A 4 -5.75 15.73 -14.35
CA ILE A 4 -5.54 15.19 -13.02
C ILE A 4 -5.92 13.71 -13.06
N PRO A 5 -5.02 12.78 -12.66
CA PRO A 5 -5.34 11.37 -12.64
C PRO A 5 -6.54 11.07 -11.73
N SER A 6 -7.37 10.14 -12.17
CA SER A 6 -8.58 9.72 -11.48
C SER A 6 -8.57 8.20 -11.32
N ALA A 7 -9.21 7.70 -10.27
CA ALA A 7 -9.44 6.27 -10.09
C ALA A 7 -10.55 5.72 -11.00
N GLN A 8 -11.25 6.57 -11.73
CA GLN A 8 -12.29 6.15 -12.66
C GLN A 8 -11.69 5.25 -13.74
N GLY A 9 -12.31 4.10 -13.98
CA GLY A 9 -11.81 3.10 -14.92
C GLY A 9 -10.66 2.26 -14.41
N ALA A 10 -10.26 2.42 -13.14
CA ALA A 10 -9.25 1.57 -12.53
C ALA A 10 -9.73 0.14 -12.40
N THR A 11 -8.81 -0.81 -12.56
CA THR A 11 -9.09 -2.25 -12.45
C THR A 11 -8.12 -2.90 -11.49
N VAL A 12 -8.58 -3.98 -10.87
CA VAL A 12 -7.75 -4.77 -9.96
C VAL A 12 -8.08 -6.24 -10.10
N SER A 13 -7.06 -7.09 -10.10
CA SER A 13 -7.20 -8.54 -10.09
C SER A 13 -6.17 -9.15 -9.15
N PHE A 14 -6.54 -10.26 -8.52
CA PHE A 14 -5.67 -11.02 -7.64
C PHE A 14 -5.74 -12.48 -8.05
N ASN A 15 -4.58 -13.11 -8.24
CA ASN A 15 -4.46 -14.50 -8.70
C ASN A 15 -5.25 -14.72 -10.00
N GLY A 16 -5.27 -13.74 -10.89
CA GLY A 16 -5.98 -13.81 -12.15
C GLY A 16 -7.49 -13.59 -12.07
N THR A 17 -8.04 -13.34 -10.88
CA THR A 17 -9.47 -13.11 -10.67
C THR A 17 -9.74 -11.62 -10.49
N ALA A 18 -10.61 -11.05 -11.31
CA ALA A 18 -11.03 -9.66 -11.18
C ALA A 18 -11.86 -9.45 -9.90
N LEU A 19 -11.61 -8.35 -9.19
CA LEU A 19 -12.29 -8.06 -7.92
C LEU A 19 -13.59 -7.26 -8.09
N GLY A 20 -13.91 -6.83 -9.31
CA GLY A 20 -15.12 -6.05 -9.58
C GLY A 20 -14.82 -4.59 -9.89
N GLY A 21 -15.87 -3.78 -9.97
CA GLY A 21 -15.75 -2.35 -10.22
C GLY A 21 -15.14 -1.63 -9.02
N LEU A 22 -14.04 -0.92 -9.21
CA LEU A 22 -13.34 -0.24 -8.13
C LEU A 22 -14.11 0.99 -7.66
N ILE A 23 -14.34 1.09 -6.35
CA ILE A 23 -14.93 2.25 -5.70
C ILE A 23 -13.83 3.17 -5.19
N GLY A 24 -12.80 2.60 -4.57
CA GLY A 24 -11.69 3.35 -4.02
C GLY A 24 -10.54 2.45 -3.62
N PHE A 25 -9.40 3.06 -3.35
CA PHE A 25 -8.20 2.35 -2.94
C PHE A 25 -7.35 3.21 -2.00
N ASP A 26 -6.51 2.55 -1.21
CA ASP A 26 -5.49 3.21 -0.39
C ASP A 26 -4.19 2.40 -0.49
N GLU A 27 -3.11 3.07 -0.84
CA GLU A 27 -1.77 2.49 -0.86
C GLU A 27 -0.95 3.07 0.29
N SER A 28 -0.17 2.23 0.94
CA SER A 28 0.69 2.66 2.04
C SER A 28 2.07 2.03 1.91
N TYR A 29 3.07 2.87 1.83
CA TYR A 29 4.47 2.49 1.76
C TYR A 29 5.24 3.23 2.84
N ALA A 30 6.18 2.56 3.47
CA ALA A 30 6.95 3.15 4.55
C ALA A 30 8.40 2.67 4.52
N ALA A 31 9.27 3.50 5.06
CA ALA A 31 10.64 3.08 5.33
C ALA A 31 10.65 2.14 6.54
N ALA A 32 11.51 1.14 6.51
CA ALA A 32 11.87 0.40 7.71
C ALA A 32 12.65 1.33 8.66
N SER A 33 12.99 0.85 9.85
CA SER A 33 13.73 1.65 10.83
C SER A 33 15.00 2.24 10.19
N PRO A 34 15.21 3.57 10.28
CA PRO A 34 16.40 4.20 9.71
C PRO A 34 17.68 3.66 10.35
N THR A 35 18.71 3.51 9.53
CA THR A 35 20.04 3.11 10.00
C THR A 35 20.80 4.34 10.48
N ASP A 36 21.39 4.26 11.69
CA ASP A 36 22.23 5.33 12.22
C ASP A 36 23.58 5.31 11.50
N THR A 37 23.89 6.40 10.80
CA THR A 37 25.16 6.59 10.10
C THR A 37 25.99 7.72 10.70
N THR A 38 25.73 8.09 11.96
CA THR A 38 26.41 9.19 12.64
C THR A 38 27.92 8.99 12.65
N GLY A 39 28.63 9.96 12.09
CA GLY A 39 30.08 10.01 12.12
C GLY A 39 30.58 11.02 13.16
N ALA A 40 31.81 10.81 13.64
CA ALA A 40 32.42 11.69 14.64
C ALA A 40 32.62 13.13 14.15
N SER A 41 32.67 13.35 12.84
CA SER A 41 32.82 14.67 12.23
C SER A 41 31.52 15.43 12.07
N ALA A 42 30.38 14.78 12.25
CA ALA A 42 29.06 15.40 12.09
C ALA A 42 28.70 16.17 13.35
N THR A 43 29.19 17.40 13.47
CA THR A 43 29.00 18.23 14.66
C THR A 43 28.38 19.59 14.32
N ILE A 44 27.76 20.18 15.31
CA ILE A 44 27.23 21.55 15.25
C ILE A 44 27.69 22.28 16.51
N VAL A 45 28.11 23.53 16.35
CA VAL A 45 28.54 24.39 17.44
C VAL A 45 27.39 25.33 17.79
N GLY A 46 26.92 25.23 19.04
CA GLY A 46 25.88 26.09 19.55
C GLY A 46 26.40 27.42 20.11
N SER A 47 25.48 28.28 20.51
CA SER A 47 25.79 29.51 21.21
C SER A 47 26.57 29.22 22.50
N GLY A 48 27.63 29.94 22.76
CA GLY A 48 28.49 29.70 23.92
C GLY A 48 29.56 28.64 23.70
N GLY A 49 29.78 28.20 22.46
CA GLY A 49 30.88 27.30 22.11
C GLY A 49 30.62 25.83 22.36
N ASN A 50 29.39 25.45 22.73
CA ASN A 50 29.05 24.03 22.92
C ASN A 50 28.96 23.31 21.58
N THR A 51 29.69 22.19 21.48
CA THR A 51 29.68 21.33 20.28
C THR A 51 28.81 20.13 20.54
N ARG A 52 27.93 19.83 19.57
CA ARG A 52 27.04 18.66 19.61
C ARG A 52 27.28 17.80 18.37
N VAL A 53 27.16 16.50 18.53
CA VAL A 53 27.17 15.57 17.40
C VAL A 53 25.76 15.54 16.80
N ILE A 54 25.68 15.76 15.48
CA ILE A 54 24.43 15.59 14.74
C ILE A 54 24.28 14.13 14.43
N ARG A 55 23.17 13.53 14.90
CA ARG A 55 22.82 12.16 14.55
C ARG A 55 22.44 12.11 13.06
N GLN A 56 23.14 11.31 12.31
CA GLN A 56 22.86 11.06 10.90
C GLN A 56 22.16 9.72 10.78
N VAL A 57 21.12 9.69 9.95
CA VAL A 57 20.35 8.49 9.70
C VAL A 57 20.14 8.33 8.20
N GLU A 58 20.09 7.10 7.73
CA GLU A 58 19.77 6.74 6.35
C GLU A 58 18.65 5.73 6.32
N ILE A 59 17.83 5.84 5.29
CA ILE A 59 16.82 4.84 4.99
C ILE A 59 17.45 3.84 4.04
N THR A 60 17.84 2.67 4.57
CA THR A 60 18.50 1.62 3.80
C THR A 60 17.56 0.48 3.43
N MET A 61 16.39 0.42 4.07
CA MET A 61 15.36 -0.59 3.80
C MET A 61 14.00 0.08 3.73
N ILE A 62 13.12 -0.50 2.94
CA ILE A 62 11.71 -0.10 2.88
C ILE A 62 10.83 -1.31 3.24
N GLU A 63 9.70 -1.03 3.84
CA GLU A 63 8.68 -2.06 4.03
C GLU A 63 8.05 -2.40 2.69
N PRO A 64 7.63 -3.67 2.46
CA PRO A 64 6.98 -4.03 1.20
C PRO A 64 5.74 -3.20 0.89
N GLY A 65 5.03 -2.73 1.91
CA GLY A 65 3.85 -1.92 1.76
C GLY A 65 2.57 -2.71 1.77
N SER A 66 1.47 -1.98 1.75
CA SER A 66 0.13 -2.56 1.70
C SER A 66 -0.76 -1.72 0.80
N ILE A 67 -1.84 -2.35 0.33
CA ILE A 67 -2.84 -1.67 -0.46
C ILE A 67 -4.20 -2.24 -0.10
N SER A 68 -5.21 -1.38 -0.06
CA SER A 68 -6.59 -1.78 0.15
C SER A 68 -7.47 -1.30 -1.00
N PHE A 69 -8.48 -2.10 -1.33
CA PHE A 69 -9.44 -1.79 -2.38
C PHE A 69 -10.85 -1.93 -1.85
N ARG A 70 -11.74 -1.08 -2.34
CA ARG A 70 -13.19 -1.25 -2.20
C ARG A 70 -13.78 -1.40 -3.59
N CYS A 71 -14.54 -2.48 -3.78
CA CYS A 71 -15.10 -2.83 -5.08
C CYS A 71 -16.59 -3.15 -4.95
N TRP A 72 -17.34 -2.91 -6.03
CA TRP A 72 -18.73 -3.32 -6.12
C TRP A 72 -18.84 -4.84 -6.30
N GLY A 73 -19.84 -5.42 -5.68
CA GLY A 73 -20.20 -6.83 -5.87
C GLY A 73 -19.68 -7.75 -4.77
N ASN A 74 -20.01 -9.03 -4.89
CA ASN A 74 -19.57 -10.04 -3.95
C ASN A 74 -18.08 -10.31 -4.10
N PRO A 75 -17.31 -10.39 -3.01
CA PRO A 75 -15.92 -10.79 -3.08
C PRO A 75 -15.77 -12.19 -3.68
N PRO A 76 -14.86 -12.38 -4.66
CA PRO A 76 -14.52 -13.71 -5.17
C PRO A 76 -13.67 -14.51 -4.21
N PHE A 77 -13.10 -13.87 -3.20
CA PHE A 77 -12.30 -14.50 -2.16
C PHE A 77 -13.05 -14.43 -0.84
N GLY A 78 -12.89 -15.43 -0.01
CA GLY A 78 -13.58 -15.55 1.24
C GLY A 78 -12.66 -15.87 2.40
N ARG A 79 -13.27 -16.27 3.51
CA ARG A 79 -12.56 -16.57 4.76
C ARG A 79 -11.42 -17.57 4.59
N ALA A 80 -11.60 -18.59 3.73
CA ALA A 80 -10.59 -19.62 3.51
C ALA A 80 -9.38 -19.13 2.69
N ASP A 81 -9.53 -17.99 2.03
CA ASP A 81 -8.47 -17.43 1.17
C ASP A 81 -7.55 -16.46 1.91
N ILE A 82 -7.84 -16.15 3.16
CA ILE A 82 -6.97 -15.29 3.96
C ILE A 82 -5.60 -15.96 4.11
N GLY A 83 -4.56 -15.21 3.75
CA GLY A 83 -3.19 -15.72 3.74
C GLY A 83 -2.74 -16.24 2.38
N LEU A 84 -3.62 -16.27 1.38
CA LEU A 84 -3.26 -16.67 0.02
C LEU A 84 -2.23 -15.72 -0.57
N SER A 85 -1.12 -16.27 -1.05
CA SER A 85 -0.07 -15.52 -1.73
C SER A 85 -0.19 -15.70 -3.23
N ALA A 86 -0.27 -14.60 -3.97
CA ALA A 86 -0.39 -14.61 -5.42
C ALA A 86 0.02 -13.25 -5.98
N THR A 87 -0.07 -13.08 -7.29
CA THR A 87 0.20 -11.81 -7.95
C THR A 87 -1.03 -10.92 -7.88
N LEU A 88 -0.84 -9.72 -7.35
CA LEU A 88 -1.83 -8.66 -7.37
C LEU A 88 -1.50 -7.72 -8.53
N ALA A 89 -2.43 -7.57 -9.47
CA ALA A 89 -2.28 -6.68 -10.62
C ALA A 89 -3.36 -5.61 -10.55
N PHE A 90 -2.96 -4.35 -10.70
CA PHE A 90 -3.90 -3.25 -10.70
C PHE A 90 -3.46 -2.16 -11.67
N THR A 91 -4.43 -1.46 -12.22
CA THR A 91 -4.22 -0.32 -13.12
C THR A 91 -4.95 0.87 -12.54
N ILE A 92 -4.22 1.89 -12.17
CA ILE A 92 -4.76 3.12 -11.56
C ILE A 92 -4.14 4.31 -12.27
N GLY A 93 -5.00 5.24 -12.71
CA GLY A 93 -4.53 6.42 -13.42
C GLY A 93 -3.78 6.11 -14.71
N GLY A 94 -4.10 4.99 -15.34
CA GLY A 94 -3.44 4.54 -16.57
C GLY A 94 -2.11 3.82 -16.35
N VAL A 95 -1.68 3.64 -15.09
CA VAL A 95 -0.43 2.95 -14.75
C VAL A 95 -0.74 1.54 -14.25
N ALA A 96 -0.22 0.54 -14.97
CA ALA A 96 -0.36 -0.87 -14.59
C ALA A 96 0.77 -1.26 -13.65
N THR A 97 0.42 -1.94 -12.56
CA THR A 97 1.37 -2.44 -11.57
C THR A 97 1.03 -3.89 -11.25
N SER A 98 2.06 -4.72 -11.08
CA SER A 98 1.88 -6.14 -10.78
C SER A 98 2.96 -6.56 -9.78
N TRP A 99 2.57 -6.90 -8.55
CA TRP A 99 3.49 -7.26 -7.48
C TRP A 99 2.98 -8.48 -6.71
N PRO A 100 3.90 -9.28 -6.15
CA PRO A 100 3.50 -10.37 -5.27
C PRO A 100 2.89 -9.83 -3.99
N ALA A 101 1.76 -10.39 -3.60
CA ALA A 101 1.01 -9.94 -2.43
C ALA A 101 0.33 -11.11 -1.73
N GLN A 102 -0.06 -10.89 -0.49
CA GLN A 102 -0.81 -11.84 0.31
C GLN A 102 -2.12 -11.19 0.75
N LEU A 103 -3.22 -11.93 0.60
CA LEU A 103 -4.54 -11.44 1.02
C LEU A 103 -4.59 -11.41 2.56
N ALA A 104 -4.70 -10.21 3.11
CA ALA A 104 -4.69 -10.00 4.56
C ALA A 104 -6.10 -9.95 5.15
N SER A 105 -7.06 -9.35 4.45
CA SER A 105 -8.44 -9.29 4.91
C SER A 105 -9.43 -9.16 3.77
N VAL A 106 -10.63 -9.67 3.99
CA VAL A 106 -11.78 -9.53 3.10
C VAL A 106 -12.97 -9.14 3.94
N GLN A 107 -13.71 -8.13 3.50
CA GLN A 107 -14.93 -7.70 4.14
C GLN A 107 -16.03 -7.54 3.09
N ARG A 108 -17.21 -8.03 3.39
CA ARG A 108 -18.38 -7.84 2.55
C ARG A 108 -19.39 -6.99 3.32
N VAL A 109 -19.86 -5.93 2.70
CA VAL A 109 -20.81 -4.99 3.29
C VAL A 109 -22.00 -4.85 2.38
N GLY A 110 -23.20 -4.88 2.96
CA GLY A 110 -24.43 -4.68 2.23
C GLY A 110 -25.60 -4.44 3.17
N SER A 111 -26.63 -3.82 2.64
CA SER A 111 -27.90 -3.59 3.31
C SER A 111 -29.02 -3.95 2.36
N ALA A 112 -30.21 -4.26 2.91
CA ALA A 112 -31.36 -4.53 2.08
C ALA A 112 -31.65 -3.33 1.17
N GLY A 113 -31.77 -3.59 -0.13
CA GLY A 113 -32.01 -2.55 -1.13
C GLY A 113 -30.79 -1.80 -1.62
N GLU A 114 -29.59 -2.09 -1.10
CA GLU A 114 -28.35 -1.47 -1.53
C GLU A 114 -27.42 -2.46 -2.25
N LEU A 115 -26.48 -1.91 -3.02
CA LEU A 115 -25.49 -2.74 -3.70
C LEU A 115 -24.47 -3.29 -2.69
N ILE A 116 -24.08 -4.54 -2.91
CA ILE A 116 -23.06 -5.19 -2.08
C ILE A 116 -21.69 -4.64 -2.46
N GLN A 117 -20.85 -4.39 -1.46
CA GLN A 117 -19.48 -3.94 -1.62
C GLN A 117 -18.53 -4.95 -0.99
N GLY A 118 -17.38 -5.14 -1.61
CA GLY A 118 -16.28 -5.90 -1.06
C GLY A 118 -15.11 -5.00 -0.73
N SER A 119 -14.51 -5.18 0.44
CA SER A 119 -13.27 -4.51 0.83
C SER A 119 -12.18 -5.54 0.99
N TYR A 120 -11.01 -5.23 0.44
CA TYR A 120 -9.85 -6.15 0.43
C TYR A 120 -8.63 -5.43 0.94
N GLN A 121 -7.85 -6.10 1.76
CA GLN A 121 -6.55 -5.60 2.17
C GLN A 121 -5.48 -6.59 1.78
N PHE A 122 -4.46 -6.12 1.07
CA PHE A 122 -3.33 -6.91 0.63
C PHE A 122 -2.05 -6.40 1.25
N GLN A 123 -1.18 -7.32 1.63
CA GLN A 123 0.16 -7.03 2.09
C GLN A 123 1.13 -7.46 1.00
N PHE A 124 1.97 -6.56 0.51
CA PHE A 124 2.99 -6.93 -0.45
C PHE A 124 4.05 -7.81 0.21
N THR A 125 4.56 -8.77 -0.53
CA THR A 125 5.54 -9.73 -0.01
C THR A 125 6.93 -9.56 -0.63
N GLY A 126 7.04 -8.62 -1.49
CA GLY A 126 8.32 -8.32 -2.11
C GLY A 126 8.29 -7.25 -3.17
#